data_829b54a84628c64b189dbc96b6a5edc1
#
_entry.id   829b54a84628c64b189dbc96b6a5edc1
#
_cell.length_a   1.000
_cell.length_b   1.000
_cell.length_c   1.000
_cell.angle_alpha   90.00
_cell.angle_beta   90.00
_cell.angle_gamma   90.00
#
_symmetry.space_group_name_H-M   'P 1'
#
loop_
_entity.id
_entity.type
_entity.pdbx_description
1 polymer ?
#
loop_
_entity_poly.entity_id
_entity_poly.type
_entity_poly.pdbx_seq_one_letter_code
_entity_poly.pdbx_strand_id
1 'polypeptide(L)'
;MAFPIRSGMATLARSVVSQQGTLEVVVLHTKMSETLHALKVAARLAEDLSGRIRLLVLEVVPYPLPLHQPDVSVPYTQRRFRTLAENASIETTVDIHLVRDPQKVLDSVLEPHSIVVMGARRSWWPAANRRMARRLERAGHQVVYAG
;
A
#
# COMPACT_ATOMS: atom_id res chain seq x y z
N MET A 1 13.42 10.56 -1.29
CA MET A 1 13.73 9.57 -2.33
C MET A 1 13.25 8.21 -1.90
N ALA A 2 12.72 7.42 -2.82
CA ALA A 2 12.22 6.08 -2.56
C ALA A 2 12.92 5.05 -3.45
N PHE A 3 13.17 3.85 -2.90
CA PHE A 3 13.63 2.70 -3.67
C PHE A 3 12.46 1.73 -3.82
N PRO A 4 11.93 1.55 -5.03
CA PRO A 4 10.85 0.59 -5.25
C PRO A 4 11.40 -0.83 -5.25
N ILE A 5 10.71 -1.72 -4.53
CA ILE A 5 10.99 -3.14 -4.52
C ILE A 5 9.67 -3.85 -4.79
N ARG A 6 9.62 -4.59 -5.88
CA ARG A 6 8.37 -5.18 -6.36
C ARG A 6 8.44 -6.69 -6.41
N SER A 7 7.30 -7.33 -6.25
CA SER A 7 7.18 -8.78 -6.35
C SER A 7 7.03 -9.20 -7.80
N GLY A 8 8.13 -9.39 -8.48
CA GLY A 8 8.28 -10.03 -9.79
C GLY A 8 7.02 -10.10 -10.69
N MET A 9 6.49 -11.29 -10.86
CA MET A 9 5.35 -11.54 -11.74
C MET A 9 4.11 -10.71 -11.39
N ALA A 10 3.87 -10.45 -10.13
CA ALA A 10 2.73 -9.64 -9.70
C ALA A 10 2.83 -8.20 -10.21
N THR A 11 4.03 -7.65 -10.25
CA THR A 11 4.27 -6.30 -10.76
C THR A 11 3.98 -6.19 -12.26
N LEU A 12 4.40 -7.20 -13.04
CA LEU A 12 4.10 -7.24 -14.46
C LEU A 12 2.59 -7.32 -14.72
N ALA A 13 1.89 -8.17 -13.96
CA ALA A 13 0.43 -8.28 -14.06
C ALA A 13 -0.24 -6.94 -13.78
N ARG A 14 0.19 -6.22 -12.76
CA ARG A 14 -0.32 -4.89 -12.43
C ARG A 14 -0.13 -3.91 -13.58
N SER A 15 1.06 -3.85 -14.16
CA SER A 15 1.36 -2.93 -15.26
C SER A 15 0.47 -3.20 -16.49
N VAL A 16 0.31 -4.46 -16.85
CA VAL A 16 -0.55 -4.87 -17.96
C VAL A 16 -2.00 -4.47 -17.68
N VAL A 17 -2.47 -4.69 -16.46
CA VAL A 17 -3.84 -4.38 -16.07
C VAL A 17 -4.12 -2.88 -16.07
N SER A 18 -3.20 -2.06 -15.60
CA SER A 18 -3.35 -0.60 -15.66
C SER A 18 -3.49 -0.13 -17.12
N GLN A 19 -2.73 -0.71 -18.03
CA GLN A 19 -2.85 -0.42 -19.45
C GLN A 19 -4.21 -0.83 -20.04
N GLN A 20 -4.81 -1.86 -19.50
CA GLN A 20 -6.13 -2.35 -19.92
C GLN A 20 -7.30 -1.64 -19.25
N GLY A 21 -7.03 -0.66 -18.40
CA GLY A 21 -8.05 0.11 -17.71
C GLY A 21 -8.73 -0.60 -16.54
N THR A 22 -8.12 -1.68 -16.01
CA THR A 22 -8.64 -2.35 -14.83
C THR A 22 -8.40 -1.50 -13.58
N LEU A 23 -9.43 -1.35 -12.75
CA LEU A 23 -9.36 -0.56 -11.53
C LEU A 23 -8.45 -1.22 -10.50
N GLU A 24 -7.65 -0.40 -9.85
CA GLU A 24 -6.75 -0.84 -8.80
C GLU A 24 -7.15 -0.20 -7.47
N VAL A 25 -7.37 -1.04 -6.47
CA VAL A 25 -7.63 -0.61 -5.09
C VAL A 25 -6.31 -0.70 -4.32
N VAL A 26 -5.83 0.41 -3.82
CA VAL A 26 -4.57 0.49 -3.08
C VAL A 26 -4.85 0.29 -1.60
N VAL A 27 -4.15 -0.64 -0.96
CA VAL A 27 -4.15 -0.78 0.50
C VAL A 27 -2.84 -0.22 1.01
N LEU A 28 -2.90 0.82 1.81
CA LEU A 28 -1.72 1.40 2.43
C LEU A 28 -1.44 0.69 3.75
N HIS A 29 -0.28 0.07 3.84
CA HIS A 29 0.14 -0.63 5.05
C HIS A 29 0.41 0.37 6.19
N THR A 30 -0.15 0.06 7.36
CA THR A 30 0.10 0.78 8.61
C THR A 30 0.64 -0.20 9.65
N LYS A 31 -0.23 -0.81 10.42
CA LYS A 31 0.11 -1.94 11.29
C LYS A 31 -0.45 -3.23 10.70
N MET A 32 0.17 -4.35 11.02
CA MET A 32 -0.24 -5.64 10.45
C MET A 32 -1.73 -5.95 10.67
N SER A 33 -2.22 -5.79 11.89
CA SER A 33 -3.63 -6.05 12.21
C SER A 33 -4.60 -5.15 11.44
N GLU A 34 -4.26 -3.88 11.32
CA GLU A 34 -5.05 -2.90 10.58
C GLU A 34 -5.00 -3.17 9.08
N THR A 35 -3.84 -3.57 8.58
CA THR A 35 -3.65 -3.92 7.17
C THR A 35 -4.47 -5.15 6.79
N LEU A 36 -4.53 -6.16 7.63
CA LEU A 36 -5.38 -7.34 7.39
C LEU A 36 -6.85 -6.94 7.27
N HIS A 37 -7.30 -6.03 8.11
CA HIS A 37 -8.67 -5.51 8.07
C HIS A 37 -8.93 -4.72 6.78
N ALA A 38 -7.97 -3.86 6.42
CA ALA A 38 -8.03 -3.08 5.19
C ALA A 38 -8.04 -3.97 3.94
N LEU A 39 -7.28 -5.06 3.94
CA LEU A 39 -7.28 -6.03 2.84
C LEU A 39 -8.64 -6.68 2.65
N LYS A 40 -9.36 -6.98 3.73
CA LYS A 40 -10.72 -7.54 3.64
C LYS A 40 -11.70 -6.55 3.02
N VAL A 41 -11.62 -5.30 3.42
CA VAL A 41 -12.45 -4.23 2.85
C VAL A 41 -12.10 -4.00 1.38
N ALA A 42 -10.80 -3.95 1.07
CA ALA A 42 -10.33 -3.79 -0.29
C ALA A 42 -10.75 -4.95 -1.20
N ALA A 43 -10.75 -6.17 -0.69
CA ALA A 43 -11.20 -7.33 -1.45
C ALA A 43 -12.67 -7.21 -1.87
N ARG A 44 -13.53 -6.73 -0.99
CA ARG A 44 -14.94 -6.48 -1.31
C ARG A 44 -15.09 -5.40 -2.37
N LEU A 45 -14.36 -4.30 -2.21
CA LEU A 45 -14.37 -3.21 -3.20
C LEU A 45 -13.85 -3.68 -4.55
N ALA A 46 -12.74 -4.39 -4.57
CA ALA A 46 -12.15 -4.89 -5.82
C ALA A 46 -13.08 -5.90 -6.51
N GLU A 47 -13.75 -6.75 -5.75
CA GLU A 47 -14.72 -7.69 -6.29
C GLU A 47 -15.89 -6.96 -6.95
N ASP A 48 -16.49 -5.99 -6.25
CA ASP A 48 -17.61 -5.20 -6.74
C ASP A 48 -17.26 -4.40 -8.00
N LEU A 49 -16.02 -3.93 -8.09
CA LEU A 49 -15.55 -3.08 -9.17
C LEU A 49 -14.77 -3.84 -10.24
N SER A 50 -14.71 -5.18 -10.15
CA SER A 50 -13.90 -6.03 -11.02
C SER A 50 -12.44 -5.57 -11.10
N GLY A 51 -11.90 -5.19 -9.96
CA GLY A 51 -10.56 -4.61 -9.83
C GLY A 51 -9.56 -5.56 -9.22
N ARG A 52 -8.40 -5.01 -8.92
CA ARG A 52 -7.28 -5.69 -8.26
C ARG A 52 -6.84 -4.92 -7.04
N ILE A 53 -6.05 -5.57 -6.19
CA ILE A 53 -5.48 -4.95 -5.01
C ILE A 53 -3.99 -4.72 -5.20
N ARG A 54 -3.53 -3.54 -4.82
CA ARG A 54 -2.12 -3.22 -4.67
C ARG A 54 -1.86 -2.92 -3.20
N LEU A 55 -1.06 -3.77 -2.56
CA LEU A 55 -0.62 -3.53 -1.18
C LEU A 55 0.63 -2.68 -1.22
N LEU A 56 0.50 -1.43 -0.81
CA LEU A 56 1.58 -0.44 -0.80
C LEU A 56 2.22 -0.40 0.59
N VAL A 57 3.50 -0.74 0.65
CA VAL A 57 4.28 -0.73 1.89
C VAL A 57 5.37 0.32 1.76
N LEU A 58 5.30 1.35 2.60
CA LEU A 58 6.32 2.39 2.69
C LEU A 58 7.15 2.11 3.94
N GLU A 59 8.32 1.49 3.73
CA GLU A 59 9.22 1.15 4.82
C GLU A 59 10.19 2.30 5.07
N VAL A 60 10.07 2.89 6.25
CA VAL A 60 10.90 4.04 6.62
C VAL A 60 12.27 3.57 7.03
N VAL A 61 13.30 4.13 6.39
CA VAL A 61 14.69 3.90 6.74
C VAL A 61 15.20 5.15 7.46
N PRO A 62 15.43 5.07 8.79
CA PRO A 62 15.85 6.25 9.56
C PRO A 62 17.28 6.62 9.28
N TYR A 63 17.61 7.91 9.44
CA TYR A 63 18.99 8.36 9.48
C TYR A 63 19.69 7.80 10.72
N PRO A 64 21.00 7.47 10.67
CA PRO A 64 21.93 7.67 9.56
C PRO A 64 22.02 6.49 8.57
N LEU A 65 21.13 5.51 8.65
CA LEU A 65 21.21 4.33 7.78
C LEU A 65 21.07 4.72 6.31
N PRO A 66 21.87 4.11 5.41
CA PRO A 66 21.67 4.27 3.98
C PRO A 66 20.31 3.76 3.54
N LEU A 67 19.69 4.41 2.56
CA LEU A 67 18.34 4.07 2.12
C LEU A 67 18.20 2.63 1.62
N HIS A 68 19.28 2.06 1.08
CA HIS A 68 19.32 0.68 0.58
C HIS A 68 19.69 -0.35 1.66
N GLN A 69 19.91 0.08 2.91
CA GLN A 69 20.26 -0.80 4.03
C GLN A 69 19.34 -0.56 5.22
N PRO A 70 18.07 -1.02 5.13
CA PRO A 70 17.11 -0.89 6.23
C PRO A 70 17.46 -1.81 7.42
N ASP A 71 16.92 -1.48 8.59
CA ASP A 71 17.09 -2.28 9.81
C ASP A 71 16.59 -3.71 9.65
N VAL A 72 15.49 -3.87 8.92
CA VAL A 72 14.89 -5.17 8.64
C VAL A 72 15.24 -5.57 7.22
N SER A 73 15.66 -6.80 7.02
CA SER A 73 16.04 -7.26 5.69
C SER A 73 14.87 -7.19 4.72
N VAL A 74 15.13 -6.67 3.53
CA VAL A 74 14.12 -6.57 2.46
C VAL A 74 13.54 -7.94 2.10
N PRO A 75 14.34 -9.01 1.92
CA PRO A 75 13.78 -10.34 1.65
C PRO A 75 12.81 -10.84 2.72
N TYR A 76 13.06 -10.53 3.99
CA TYR A 76 12.14 -10.89 5.07
C TYR A 76 10.81 -10.15 4.93
N THR A 77 10.86 -8.84 4.70
CA THR A 77 9.67 -8.00 4.49
C THR A 77 8.88 -8.47 3.28
N GLN A 78 9.56 -8.75 2.16
CA GLN A 78 8.92 -9.28 0.96
C GLN A 78 8.18 -10.59 1.22
N ARG A 79 8.81 -11.54 1.92
CA ARG A 79 8.18 -12.83 2.23
C ARG A 79 6.94 -12.65 3.08
N ARG A 80 7.01 -11.78 4.07
CA ARG A 80 5.90 -11.51 4.98
C ARG A 80 4.68 -10.99 4.24
N PHE A 81 4.85 -10.01 3.37
CA PHE A 81 3.75 -9.43 2.61
C PHE A 81 3.30 -10.30 1.45
N ARG A 82 4.21 -11.07 0.86
CA ARG A 82 3.85 -12.05 -0.17
C ARG A 82 2.88 -13.10 0.38
N THR A 83 3.12 -13.59 1.58
CA THR A 83 2.21 -14.54 2.23
C THR A 83 0.81 -13.94 2.39
N LEU A 84 0.72 -12.68 2.78
CA LEU A 84 -0.57 -11.98 2.86
C LEU A 84 -1.26 -11.90 1.49
N ALA A 85 -0.51 -11.58 0.46
CA ALA A 85 -1.05 -11.45 -0.90
C ALA A 85 -1.54 -12.79 -1.45
N GLU A 86 -0.79 -13.87 -1.20
CA GLU A 86 -1.15 -15.22 -1.64
C GLU A 86 -2.43 -15.73 -0.97
N ASN A 87 -2.68 -15.31 0.26
CA ASN A 87 -3.89 -15.69 1.01
C ASN A 87 -5.10 -14.81 0.71
N ALA A 88 -4.94 -13.76 -0.07
CA ALA A 88 -6.04 -12.89 -0.44
C ALA A 88 -6.96 -13.55 -1.47
N SER A 89 -8.27 -13.30 -1.37
CA SER A 89 -9.25 -13.85 -2.31
C SER A 89 -9.23 -13.17 -3.68
N ILE A 90 -8.62 -11.99 -3.76
CA ILE A 90 -8.49 -11.19 -4.98
C ILE A 90 -7.01 -11.08 -5.32
N GLU A 91 -6.70 -11.01 -6.62
CA GLU A 91 -5.31 -10.82 -7.07
C GLU A 91 -4.71 -9.57 -6.43
N THR A 92 -3.61 -9.77 -5.71
CA THR A 92 -2.95 -8.74 -4.92
C THR A 92 -1.48 -8.66 -5.29
N THR A 93 -1.03 -7.47 -5.68
CA THR A 93 0.39 -7.17 -5.88
C THR A 93 0.95 -6.50 -4.63
N VAL A 94 2.20 -6.77 -4.31
CA VAL A 94 2.89 -6.13 -3.20
C VAL A 94 3.95 -5.18 -3.74
N ASP A 95 3.84 -3.92 -3.33
CA ASP A 95 4.74 -2.84 -3.74
C ASP A 95 5.44 -2.30 -2.49
N ILE A 96 6.72 -2.55 -2.35
CA ILE A 96 7.49 -2.10 -1.19
C ILE A 96 8.45 -1.00 -1.63
N HIS A 97 8.40 0.13 -0.92
CA HIS A 97 9.29 1.27 -1.14
C HIS A 97 10.06 1.58 0.12
N LEU A 98 11.38 1.70 0.01
CA LEU A 98 12.21 2.20 1.09
C LEU A 98 12.24 3.72 1.03
N VAL A 99 11.80 4.38 2.07
CA VAL A 99 11.56 5.83 2.06
C VAL A 99 12.14 6.51 3.31
N ARG A 100 12.48 7.79 3.17
CA ARG A 100 12.83 8.64 4.33
C ARG A 100 11.58 9.28 4.91
N ASP A 101 10.74 9.82 4.05
CA ASP A 101 9.50 10.50 4.44
C ASP A 101 8.35 9.91 3.60
N PRO A 102 7.50 9.09 4.23
CA PRO A 102 6.40 8.44 3.49
C PRO A 102 5.43 9.44 2.86
N GLN A 103 5.17 10.55 3.53
CA GLN A 103 4.20 11.54 3.03
C GLN A 103 4.63 12.20 1.73
N LYS A 104 5.94 12.45 1.58
CA LYS A 104 6.50 13.06 0.38
C LYS A 104 6.50 12.13 -0.81
N VAL A 105 6.52 10.84 -0.58
CA VAL A 105 6.65 9.82 -1.63
C VAL A 105 5.30 9.43 -2.24
N LEU A 106 4.22 9.59 -1.49
CA LEU A 106 2.89 9.15 -1.92
C LEU A 106 2.49 9.71 -3.28
N ASP A 107 2.77 11.00 -3.53
CA ASP A 107 2.41 11.63 -4.81
C ASP A 107 3.12 11.00 -6.01
N SER A 108 4.29 10.42 -5.79
CA SER A 108 5.08 9.79 -6.87
C SER A 108 4.75 8.32 -7.06
N VAL A 109 4.21 7.64 -6.06
CA VAL A 109 3.92 6.19 -6.13
C VAL A 109 2.45 5.89 -6.41
N LEU A 110 1.56 6.86 -6.26
CA LEU A 110 0.13 6.71 -6.53
C LEU A 110 -0.24 7.38 -7.86
N GLU A 111 -1.10 6.71 -8.60
CA GLU A 111 -1.73 7.32 -9.77
C GLU A 111 -2.79 8.34 -9.32
N PRO A 112 -3.07 9.38 -10.14
CA PRO A 112 -4.12 10.35 -9.81
C PRO A 112 -5.46 9.68 -9.56
N HIS A 113 -6.20 10.19 -8.59
CA HIS A 113 -7.55 9.72 -8.25
C HIS A 113 -7.62 8.23 -7.90
N SER A 114 -6.64 7.76 -7.13
CA SER A 114 -6.61 6.38 -6.64
C SER A 114 -7.62 6.18 -5.51
N ILE A 115 -8.10 4.94 -5.37
CA ILE A 115 -8.84 4.51 -4.19
C ILE A 115 -7.84 3.91 -3.22
N VAL A 116 -7.72 4.49 -2.03
CA VAL A 116 -6.77 4.06 -1.01
C VAL A 116 -7.53 3.60 0.24
N VAL A 117 -7.33 2.37 0.63
CA VAL A 117 -7.92 1.79 1.83
C VAL A 117 -6.89 1.80 2.95
N MET A 118 -7.25 2.36 4.08
CA MET A 118 -6.40 2.40 5.27
C MET A 118 -7.14 1.77 6.44
N GLY A 119 -6.47 0.91 7.19
CA GLY A 119 -7.02 0.41 8.44
C GLY A 119 -7.06 1.52 9.48
N ALA A 120 -8.18 1.66 10.16
CA ALA A 120 -8.38 2.68 11.19
C ALA A 120 -9.09 2.07 12.39
N ARG A 121 -8.60 2.34 13.60
CA ARG A 121 -9.30 2.02 14.83
C ARG A 121 -10.17 3.20 15.25
N ARG A 122 -11.43 2.93 15.58
CA ARG A 122 -12.40 3.97 15.95
C ARG A 122 -11.95 4.85 17.11
N SER A 123 -11.30 4.26 18.11
CA SER A 123 -11.00 4.97 19.37
C SER A 123 -9.63 5.61 19.40
N TRP A 124 -8.72 5.18 18.53
CA TRP A 124 -7.35 5.67 18.57
C TRP A 124 -6.62 5.40 17.26
N TRP A 125 -6.29 6.46 16.56
CA TRP A 125 -5.54 6.40 15.31
C TRP A 125 -4.33 7.32 15.41
N PRO A 126 -3.10 6.86 15.11
CA PRO A 126 -1.91 7.70 15.20
C PRO A 126 -2.06 8.97 14.36
N ALA A 127 -1.56 10.07 14.90
CA ALA A 127 -1.62 11.37 14.21
C ALA A 127 -0.96 11.33 12.83
N ALA A 128 0.11 10.53 12.69
CA ALA A 128 0.77 10.34 11.40
C ALA A 128 -0.16 9.74 10.35
N ASN A 129 -0.97 8.75 10.72
CA ASN A 129 -1.94 8.12 9.81
C ASN A 129 -3.05 9.09 9.43
N ARG A 130 -3.53 9.89 10.38
CA ARG A 130 -4.53 10.92 10.09
C ARG A 130 -4.00 11.97 9.12
N ARG A 131 -2.77 12.42 9.31
CA ARG A 131 -2.11 13.38 8.41
C ARG A 131 -1.96 12.79 7.00
N MET A 132 -1.58 11.53 6.93
CA MET A 132 -1.43 10.82 5.66
C MET A 132 -2.76 10.73 4.91
N ALA A 133 -3.83 10.34 5.61
CA ALA A 133 -5.16 10.27 5.03
C ALA A 133 -5.63 11.63 4.50
N ARG A 134 -5.43 12.68 5.28
CA ARG A 134 -5.78 14.05 4.85
C ARG A 134 -4.98 14.49 3.62
N ARG A 135 -3.70 14.16 3.59
CA ARG A 135 -2.85 14.48 2.43
C ARG A 135 -3.35 13.78 1.18
N LEU A 136 -3.72 12.51 1.30
CA LEU A 136 -4.29 11.75 0.19
C LEU A 136 -5.60 12.35 -0.30
N GLU A 137 -6.49 12.71 0.60
CA GLU A 137 -7.76 13.35 0.25
C GLU A 137 -7.54 14.70 -0.46
N ARG A 138 -6.61 15.50 0.02
CA ARG A 138 -6.26 16.80 -0.60
C ARG A 138 -5.66 16.62 -1.99
N ALA A 139 -4.95 15.53 -2.21
CA ALA A 139 -4.39 15.20 -3.53
C ALA A 139 -5.44 14.66 -4.52
N GLY A 140 -6.68 14.49 -4.08
CA GLY A 140 -7.77 14.03 -4.93
C GLY A 140 -8.03 12.54 -4.90
N HIS A 141 -7.37 11.80 -4.01
CA HIS A 141 -7.63 10.37 -3.83
C HIS A 141 -8.85 10.13 -2.96
N GLN A 142 -9.53 9.04 -3.18
CA GLN A 142 -10.61 8.58 -2.32
C GLN A 142 -10.02 7.69 -1.22
N VAL A 143 -10.15 8.11 0.04
CA VAL A 143 -9.67 7.34 1.17
C VAL A 143 -10.82 6.60 1.81
N VAL A 144 -10.67 5.29 1.94
CA VAL A 144 -11.65 4.39 2.59
C VAL A 144 -11.05 3.92 3.91
N TYR A 145 -11.77 4.15 4.98
CA TYR A 145 -11.33 3.78 6.32
C TYR A 145 -11.93 2.42 6.69
N ALA A 146 -11.05 1.45 6.98
CA ALA A 146 -11.44 0.10 7.38
C ALA A 146 -11.25 -0.04 8.89
N GLY A 147 -12.33 0.00 9.62
CA GLY A 147 -12.29 -0.05 11.06
C GLY A 147 -13.16 -1.11 11.69
#